data_5d30db637865acd6682744e8bc464a3b
#
_entry.id   5d30db637865acd6682744e8bc464a3b
#
_cell.length_a   1.000
_cell.length_b   1.000
_cell.length_c   1.000
_cell.angle_alpha   90.00
_cell.angle_beta   90.00
_cell.angle_gamma   90.00
#
_symmetry.space_group_name_H-M   'P 1'
#
loop_
_entity.id
_entity.type
_entity.pdbx_description
1 polymer ?
#
loop_
_entity_poly.entity_id
_entity_poly.type
_entity_poly.pdbx_seq_one_letter_code
_entity_poly.pdbx_strand_id
1 'polypeptide(L)' 'MSTAQSATDIRLHLELLETERAAALQTVLRHDVAYMTDLREEIVAMRHAYVGSAVAEIASFRAQLAAPQVG' A
#
# COMPACT_ATOMS: atom_id res chain seq x y z
N MET A 1 -5.91 -8.49 -18.78
CA MET A 1 -6.27 -7.36 -17.94
C MET A 1 -5.16 -7.07 -16.98
N SER A 2 -4.77 -5.84 -16.90
CA SER A 2 -3.75 -5.47 -15.95
C SER A 2 -4.31 -5.51 -14.54
N THR A 3 -3.59 -6.17 -13.65
CA THR A 3 -3.96 -6.22 -12.25
C THR A 3 -2.96 -5.47 -11.39
N ALA A 4 -1.99 -4.82 -12.04
CA ALA A 4 -0.98 -4.09 -11.29
C ALA A 4 -1.62 -2.88 -10.64
N GLN A 5 -1.45 -2.75 -9.33
CA GLN A 5 -1.92 -1.60 -8.59
C GLN A 5 -0.84 -0.53 -8.60
N SER A 6 -1.25 0.71 -8.83
CA SER A 6 -0.34 1.83 -8.71
C SER A 6 -0.06 2.12 -7.24
N ALA A 7 0.99 2.90 -6.97
CA ALA A 7 1.28 3.34 -5.62
C ALA A 7 0.08 4.09 -5.02
N THR A 8 -0.61 4.89 -5.84
CA THR A 8 -1.79 5.62 -5.38
C THR A 8 -2.90 4.67 -4.94
N ASP A 9 -3.16 3.61 -5.74
CA ASP A 9 -4.21 2.64 -5.40
C ASP A 9 -3.87 1.92 -4.09
N ILE A 10 -2.61 1.52 -3.93
CA ILE A 10 -2.16 0.84 -2.72
C ILE A 10 -2.27 1.77 -1.52
N ARG A 11 -1.92 3.05 -1.69
CA ARG A 11 -2.04 4.03 -0.61
C ARG A 11 -3.47 4.21 -0.15
N LEU A 12 -4.41 4.26 -1.10
CA LEU A 12 -5.83 4.39 -0.75
C LEU A 12 -6.32 3.17 0.01
N HIS A 13 -5.92 1.97 -0.41
CA HIS A 13 -6.27 0.75 0.29
C HIS A 13 -5.69 0.77 1.71
N LEU A 14 -4.43 1.19 1.84
CA LEU A 14 -3.78 1.30 3.15
C LEU A 14 -4.52 2.26 4.06
N GLU A 15 -4.95 3.41 3.54
CA GLU A 15 -5.71 4.38 4.34
C GLU A 15 -7.03 3.78 4.85
N LEU A 16 -7.71 2.99 4.00
CA LEU A 16 -8.94 2.33 4.41
C LEU A 16 -8.68 1.32 5.53
N LEU A 17 -7.60 0.55 5.43
CA LEU A 17 -7.24 -0.41 6.46
C LEU A 17 -6.89 0.28 7.78
N GLU A 18 -6.19 1.40 7.71
CA GLU A 18 -5.82 2.15 8.90
C GLU A 18 -7.06 2.79 9.55
N THR A 19 -8.01 3.23 8.74
CA THR A 19 -9.29 3.73 9.23
C THR A 19 -10.08 2.61 9.91
N GLU A 20 -10.09 1.43 9.30
CA GLU A 20 -10.75 0.27 9.89
C GLU A 20 -10.13 -0.07 11.25
N ARG A 21 -8.81 -0.05 11.33
CA ARG A 21 -8.12 -0.35 12.58
C ARG A 21 -8.49 0.65 13.66
N ALA A 22 -8.48 1.93 13.33
CA ALA A 22 -8.84 2.98 14.28
C ALA A 22 -10.28 2.78 14.78
N ALA A 23 -11.20 2.44 13.88
CA ALA A 23 -12.60 2.20 14.24
C ALA A 23 -12.73 0.95 15.13
N ALA A 24 -12.02 -0.13 14.78
CA ALA A 24 -12.07 -1.37 15.55
C ALA A 24 -11.59 -1.18 16.98
N LEU A 25 -10.58 -0.32 17.19
CA LEU A 25 -10.06 -0.03 18.51
C LEU A 25 -11.11 0.64 19.42
N GLN A 26 -12.16 1.21 18.83
CA GLN A 26 -13.24 1.84 19.57
C GLN A 26 -14.41 0.88 19.83
N THR A 27 -14.26 -0.40 19.47
CA THR A 27 -15.31 -1.40 19.61
C THR A 27 -14.77 -2.62 20.35
N VAL A 28 -15.67 -3.60 20.58
CA VAL A 28 -15.28 -4.87 21.20
C VAL A 28 -14.30 -5.66 20.33
N LEU A 29 -14.20 -5.33 19.02
CA LEU A 29 -13.27 -6.00 18.13
C LEU A 29 -11.81 -5.82 18.57
N ARG A 30 -11.52 -4.79 19.36
CA ARG A 30 -10.17 -4.59 19.89
C ARG A 30 -9.68 -5.78 20.72
N HIS A 31 -10.62 -6.58 21.26
CA HIS A 31 -10.29 -7.76 22.05
C HIS A 31 -10.22 -9.04 21.24
N ASP A 32 -10.56 -8.96 19.96
CA ASP A 32 -10.47 -10.12 19.06
C ASP A 32 -9.04 -10.18 18.53
N VAL A 33 -8.22 -11.03 19.16
CA VAL A 33 -6.80 -11.10 18.84
C VAL A 33 -6.58 -11.52 17.38
N ALA A 34 -7.33 -12.51 16.91
CA ALA A 34 -7.17 -12.99 15.55
C ALA A 34 -7.51 -11.88 14.53
N TYR A 35 -8.63 -11.19 14.74
CA TYR A 35 -9.04 -10.10 13.86
C TYR A 35 -7.99 -8.99 13.83
N MET A 36 -7.55 -8.54 15.01
CA MET A 36 -6.60 -7.44 15.09
C MET A 36 -5.22 -7.82 14.53
N THR A 37 -4.82 -9.08 14.71
CA THR A 37 -3.55 -9.56 14.15
C THR A 37 -3.60 -9.60 12.64
N ASP A 38 -4.67 -10.15 12.07
CA ASP A 38 -4.83 -10.24 10.62
C ASP A 38 -4.84 -8.84 10.00
N LEU A 39 -5.56 -7.91 10.64
CA LEU A 39 -5.65 -6.54 10.17
C LEU A 39 -4.28 -5.86 10.18
N ARG A 40 -3.52 -6.04 11.25
CA ARG A 40 -2.17 -5.48 11.34
C ARG A 40 -1.24 -6.07 10.29
N GLU A 41 -1.31 -7.38 10.07
CA GLU A 41 -0.49 -8.02 9.06
C GLU A 41 -0.81 -7.51 7.67
N GLU A 42 -2.09 -7.29 7.38
CA GLU A 42 -2.50 -6.74 6.10
C GLU A 42 -1.98 -5.30 5.93
N ILE A 43 -2.04 -4.50 6.98
CA ILE A 43 -1.50 -3.14 6.96
C ILE A 43 0.00 -3.15 6.67
N VAL A 44 0.75 -4.02 7.35
CA VAL A 44 2.20 -4.12 7.13
C VAL A 44 2.49 -4.54 5.68
N ALA A 45 1.74 -5.53 5.17
CA ALA A 45 1.91 -5.98 3.79
C ALA A 45 1.62 -4.85 2.80
N MET A 46 0.59 -4.06 3.06
CA MET A 46 0.25 -2.93 2.18
C MET A 46 1.30 -1.82 2.25
N ARG A 47 1.89 -1.58 3.42
CA ARG A 47 2.98 -0.61 3.53
C ARG A 47 4.18 -1.04 2.70
N HIS A 48 4.56 -2.32 2.77
CA HIS A 48 5.65 -2.83 1.95
C HIS A 48 5.32 -2.74 0.47
N ALA A 49 4.09 -3.08 0.09
CA ALA A 49 3.66 -3.00 -1.30
C ALA A 49 3.69 -1.56 -1.79
N TYR A 50 3.30 -0.60 -0.96
CA TYR A 50 3.33 0.82 -1.32
C TYR A 50 4.76 1.27 -1.60
N VAL A 51 5.69 0.95 -0.69
CA VAL A 51 7.09 1.34 -0.88
C VAL A 51 7.65 0.71 -2.16
N GLY A 52 7.40 -0.59 -2.37
CA GLY A 52 7.89 -1.27 -3.57
C GLY A 52 7.32 -0.67 -4.85
N SER A 53 6.02 -0.37 -4.86
CA SER A 53 5.38 0.21 -6.03
C SER A 53 5.89 1.64 -6.28
N ALA A 54 6.05 2.44 -5.22
CA ALA A 54 6.54 3.80 -5.34
C ALA A 54 7.98 3.83 -5.87
N VAL A 55 8.83 2.93 -5.36
CA VAL A 55 10.22 2.83 -5.83
C VAL A 55 10.24 2.43 -7.30
N ALA A 56 9.41 1.45 -7.70
CA ALA A 56 9.36 1.01 -9.09
C ALA A 56 8.89 2.14 -10.01
N GLU A 57 7.90 2.93 -9.59
CA GLU A 57 7.41 4.04 -10.39
C GLU A 57 8.47 5.13 -10.53
N ILE A 58 9.20 5.44 -9.45
CA ILE A 58 10.29 6.41 -9.49
C ILE A 58 11.41 5.92 -10.41
N ALA A 59 11.78 4.64 -10.31
CA ALA A 59 12.82 4.08 -11.15
C ALA A 59 12.43 4.13 -12.63
N SER A 60 11.18 3.82 -12.93
CA SER A 60 10.65 3.87 -14.28
C SER A 60 10.68 5.30 -14.82
N PHE A 61 10.26 6.26 -14.00
CA PHE A 61 10.26 7.66 -14.37
C PHE A 61 11.68 8.16 -14.65
N ARG A 62 12.61 7.79 -13.76
CA ARG A 62 14.03 8.17 -13.95
C ARG A 62 14.61 7.56 -15.23
N ALA A 63 14.26 6.31 -15.51
CA ALA A 63 14.71 5.67 -16.74
C ALA A 63 14.21 6.40 -17.97
N GLN A 64 12.97 6.87 -17.95
CA GLN A 64 12.42 7.65 -19.05
C GLN A 64 13.14 8.98 -19.23
N LEU A 65 13.47 9.64 -18.11
CA LEU A 65 14.18 10.93 -18.18
C LEU A 65 15.63 10.75 -18.62
N ALA A 66 16.25 9.63 -18.28
CA ALA A 66 17.64 9.36 -18.60
C ALA A 66 17.82 8.71 -19.99
N ALA A 67 16.73 8.35 -20.66
CA ALA A 67 16.81 7.70 -21.96
C ALA A 67 17.53 8.63 -22.95
N PRO A 68 18.43 8.08 -23.78
CA PRO A 68 19.11 8.90 -24.77
C PRO A 68 18.12 9.55 -25.72
N GLN A 69 18.36 10.82 -26.01
CA GLN A 69 17.60 11.51 -27.03
C GLN A 69 18.10 11.06 -28.39
N VAL A 70 17.21 10.46 -29.15
CA VAL A 70 17.53 10.06 -30.51
C VAL A 70 17.11 11.21 -31.41
N GLY A 71 18.08 11.95 -31.80
CA GLY A 71 17.86 13.12 -32.62
C GLY A 71 17.73 12.78 -34.08
#